data_b1935938be91cbcd8edc7faea213eb9f
#
_entry.id   b1935938be91cbcd8edc7faea213eb9f
#
_cell.length_a   1.000
_cell.length_b   1.000
_cell.length_c   1.000
_cell.angle_alpha   90.00
_cell.angle_beta   90.00
_cell.angle_gamma   90.00
#
_symmetry.space_group_name_H-M   'P 1'
#
loop_
_entity.id
_entity.type
_entity.pdbx_description
1 polymer ?
#
loop_
_entity_poly.entity_id
_entity_poly.type
_entity_poly.pdbx_seq_one_letter_code
_entity_poly.pdbx_strand_id
1 'polypeptide(L)'
;MEHQASMPAVEPEHVVDQHALDQHPLDYLVFIGRFEPFHNGHAAVARHALGRARRLIVLVGSADTPRTIKNPWTVAERAVMIQSSLADAADRLLIRPLHDHLYNESQWIAAVQRTVAEAVRADGGNANAKIGLIGQDKDASSYYLREFPQWPLVDVRQTETLSATELRRYLFEANRLDSHGGLMLIRANVPGPVFDMLDAFRKNSPVFQQLVAEYHFIEKYRAAWADAPYPPTFVTTDAVVVHSGHVLLVRRRAEPGKGLWALPGGFVGRDESIFASCLRELREETRLRLPAPVLKGSLKHQHVFDHPDRSLRGRTITHAFHFEFPNGELPDVRGGDDADKARWVPVSEALEMGPQLYEDHLHILEFFLGRG
;
A
#
# COMPACT_ATOMS: atom_id res chain seq x y z
N MET A 1 -20.15 52.87 -9.12
CA MET A 1 -18.82 52.56 -9.67
C MET A 1 -18.42 51.21 -9.04
N GLU A 2 -18.77 50.15 -9.74
CA GLU A 2 -18.47 48.77 -9.33
C GLU A 2 -17.13 48.36 -9.94
N HIS A 3 -16.16 48.05 -9.08
CA HIS A 3 -14.92 47.45 -9.51
C HIS A 3 -15.12 45.95 -9.69
N GLN A 4 -15.28 45.51 -10.93
CA GLN A 4 -15.13 44.09 -11.31
C GLN A 4 -13.63 43.73 -11.25
N ALA A 5 -13.27 42.90 -10.29
CA ALA A 5 -11.97 42.23 -10.27
C ALA A 5 -11.96 41.11 -11.32
N SER A 6 -11.15 41.31 -12.34
CA SER A 6 -10.86 40.29 -13.38
C SER A 6 -10.07 39.14 -12.75
N MET A 7 -10.62 37.93 -12.81
CA MET A 7 -9.88 36.70 -12.49
C MET A 7 -8.77 36.47 -13.54
N PRO A 8 -7.57 36.05 -13.13
CA PRO A 8 -6.54 35.68 -14.10
C PRO A 8 -6.99 34.45 -14.90
N ALA A 9 -6.76 34.51 -16.21
CA ALA A 9 -7.01 33.42 -17.12
C ALA A 9 -6.13 32.22 -16.74
N VAL A 10 -6.74 31.04 -16.56
CA VAL A 10 -6.04 29.77 -16.44
C VAL A 10 -5.38 29.51 -17.80
N GLU A 11 -4.05 29.40 -17.81
CA GLU A 11 -3.31 29.01 -19.03
C GLU A 11 -3.72 27.61 -19.44
N PRO A 12 -3.81 27.33 -20.75
CA PRO A 12 -4.23 26.02 -21.24
C PRO A 12 -3.20 24.96 -20.88
N GLU A 13 -3.71 23.86 -20.33
CA GLU A 13 -2.98 22.63 -20.06
C GLU A 13 -2.07 22.25 -21.23
N HIS A 14 -0.82 21.89 -20.94
CA HIS A 14 0.10 21.29 -21.90
C HIS A 14 -0.43 19.91 -22.37
N VAL A 15 -1.37 19.94 -23.28
CA VAL A 15 -1.77 18.74 -24.05
C VAL A 15 -0.61 18.44 -24.98
N VAL A 16 0.18 17.42 -24.65
CA VAL A 16 1.23 16.94 -25.56
C VAL A 16 0.57 16.42 -26.83
N ASP A 17 0.92 17.01 -27.95
CA ASP A 17 0.42 16.63 -29.26
C ASP A 17 0.75 15.14 -29.53
N GLN A 18 -0.28 14.29 -29.53
CA GLN A 18 -0.13 12.85 -29.78
C GLN A 18 0.49 12.55 -31.17
N HIS A 19 0.31 13.45 -32.15
CA HIS A 19 0.97 13.33 -33.46
C HIS A 19 2.49 13.50 -33.39
N ALA A 20 3.00 14.30 -32.44
CA ALA A 20 4.44 14.44 -32.26
C ALA A 20 5.09 13.18 -31.64
N LEU A 21 4.34 12.42 -30.84
CA LEU A 21 4.80 11.15 -30.25
C LEU A 21 4.85 10.01 -31.29
N ASP A 22 4.00 10.04 -32.30
CA ASP A 22 3.99 9.02 -33.37
C ASP A 22 5.19 9.12 -34.32
N GLN A 23 5.82 10.31 -34.41
CA GLN A 23 7.00 10.55 -35.24
C GLN A 23 8.33 10.23 -34.56
N HIS A 24 8.35 10.17 -33.23
CA HIS A 24 9.55 9.87 -32.43
C HIS A 24 9.21 8.90 -31.29
N PRO A 25 9.28 7.58 -31.52
CA PRO A 25 8.98 6.60 -30.48
C PRO A 25 9.85 6.84 -29.24
N LEU A 26 9.25 6.67 -28.09
CA LEU A 26 9.94 6.75 -26.79
C LEU A 26 10.86 5.55 -26.62
N ASP A 27 11.98 5.74 -25.93
CA ASP A 27 12.83 4.60 -25.54
C ASP A 27 12.13 3.78 -24.45
N TYR A 28 11.51 4.47 -23.48
CA TYR A 28 10.84 3.86 -22.36
C TYR A 28 9.48 4.51 -22.08
N LEU A 29 8.50 3.68 -21.75
CA LEU A 29 7.27 4.12 -21.10
C LEU A 29 7.21 3.53 -19.69
N VAL A 30 6.80 4.35 -18.71
CA VAL A 30 6.66 3.95 -17.32
C VAL A 30 5.19 3.70 -17.01
N PHE A 31 4.85 2.53 -16.52
CA PHE A 31 3.51 2.13 -16.09
C PHE A 31 3.52 1.80 -14.61
N ILE A 32 2.85 2.61 -13.80
CA ILE A 32 2.80 2.48 -12.35
C ILE A 32 1.46 1.87 -11.95
N GLY A 33 1.49 0.84 -11.09
CA GLY A 33 0.26 0.24 -10.58
C GLY A 33 0.54 -0.84 -9.54
N ARG A 34 -0.49 -1.22 -8.79
CA ARG A 34 -0.40 -2.34 -7.85
C ARG A 34 -0.55 -3.70 -8.53
N PHE A 35 -1.39 -3.78 -9.57
CA PHE A 35 -1.64 -5.01 -10.33
C PHE A 35 -2.16 -6.18 -9.45
N GLU A 36 -3.15 -5.93 -8.66
CA GLU A 36 -3.74 -6.85 -7.66
C GLU A 36 -5.20 -7.29 -7.99
N PRO A 37 -5.41 -8.19 -8.97
CA PRO A 37 -4.46 -8.81 -9.90
C PRO A 37 -4.20 -7.97 -11.16
N PHE A 38 -3.27 -8.44 -12.01
CA PHE A 38 -3.12 -7.94 -13.37
C PHE A 38 -4.33 -8.37 -14.21
N HIS A 39 -5.11 -7.43 -14.74
CA HIS A 39 -6.36 -7.68 -15.46
C HIS A 39 -6.33 -7.15 -16.90
N ASN A 40 -7.36 -7.42 -17.69
CA ASN A 40 -7.41 -7.07 -19.11
C ASN A 40 -7.22 -5.57 -19.38
N GLY A 41 -7.72 -4.69 -18.48
CA GLY A 41 -7.45 -3.26 -18.57
C GLY A 41 -5.96 -2.91 -18.46
N HIS A 42 -5.25 -3.53 -17.51
CA HIS A 42 -3.80 -3.38 -17.41
C HIS A 42 -3.07 -3.93 -18.64
N ALA A 43 -3.50 -5.08 -19.16
CA ALA A 43 -2.92 -5.69 -20.34
C ALA A 43 -3.11 -4.79 -21.58
N ALA A 44 -4.27 -4.15 -21.73
CA ALA A 44 -4.53 -3.22 -22.82
C ALA A 44 -3.59 -1.99 -22.76
N VAL A 45 -3.42 -1.38 -21.56
CA VAL A 45 -2.50 -0.26 -21.36
C VAL A 45 -1.06 -0.68 -21.67
N ALA A 46 -0.61 -1.84 -21.17
CA ALA A 46 0.74 -2.34 -21.40
C ALA A 46 1.01 -2.63 -22.90
N ARG A 47 0.07 -3.23 -23.63
CA ARG A 47 0.19 -3.45 -25.06
C ARG A 47 0.22 -2.14 -25.85
N HIS A 48 -0.60 -1.17 -25.47
CA HIS A 48 -0.56 0.16 -26.06
C HIS A 48 0.81 0.83 -25.86
N ALA A 49 1.38 0.71 -24.64
CA ALA A 49 2.71 1.21 -24.33
C ALA A 49 3.79 0.56 -25.21
N LEU A 50 3.74 -0.76 -25.35
CA LEU A 50 4.68 -1.53 -26.17
C LEU A 50 4.58 -1.21 -27.68
N GLY A 51 3.46 -0.67 -28.14
CA GLY A 51 3.31 -0.11 -29.48
C GLY A 51 3.97 1.26 -29.69
N ARG A 52 4.33 1.97 -28.59
CA ARG A 52 4.82 3.36 -28.62
C ARG A 52 6.22 3.56 -28.05
N ALA A 53 6.76 2.59 -27.35
CA ALA A 53 8.09 2.64 -26.77
C ALA A 53 8.85 1.34 -27.00
N ARG A 54 10.18 1.43 -27.05
CA ARG A 54 11.06 0.27 -27.18
C ARG A 54 10.97 -0.68 -25.99
N ARG A 55 10.83 -0.15 -24.79
CA ARG A 55 10.75 -0.87 -23.51
C ARG A 55 9.58 -0.36 -22.67
N LEU A 56 9.02 -1.23 -21.85
CA LEU A 56 8.03 -0.87 -20.84
C LEU A 56 8.61 -1.12 -19.44
N ILE A 57 8.77 -0.05 -18.66
CA ILE A 57 9.12 -0.11 -17.26
C ILE A 57 7.82 -0.24 -16.46
N VAL A 58 7.62 -1.37 -15.80
CA VAL A 58 6.45 -1.61 -14.96
C VAL A 58 6.85 -1.47 -13.49
N LEU A 59 6.36 -0.44 -12.82
CA LEU A 59 6.58 -0.22 -11.39
C LEU A 59 5.44 -0.86 -10.60
N VAL A 60 5.76 -1.93 -9.87
CA VAL A 60 4.82 -2.70 -9.08
C VAL A 60 4.74 -2.11 -7.68
N GLY A 61 3.73 -1.28 -7.43
CA GLY A 61 3.51 -0.59 -6.17
C GLY A 61 3.18 -1.51 -5.00
N SER A 62 3.18 -0.97 -3.80
CA SER A 62 2.95 -1.69 -2.53
C SER A 62 3.85 -2.93 -2.41
N ALA A 63 5.16 -2.72 -2.65
CA ALA A 63 6.10 -3.83 -2.78
C ALA A 63 6.39 -4.54 -1.45
N ASP A 64 6.46 -3.80 -0.35
CA ASP A 64 6.83 -4.31 0.98
C ASP A 64 5.65 -4.35 1.94
N THR A 65 4.44 -4.49 1.41
CA THR A 65 3.25 -4.63 2.23
C THR A 65 2.98 -6.09 2.59
N PRO A 66 2.39 -6.37 3.76
CA PRO A 66 1.93 -7.71 4.08
C PRO A 66 0.82 -8.15 3.14
N ARG A 67 0.64 -9.46 3.01
CA ARG A 67 -0.51 -10.01 2.29
C ARG A 67 -1.79 -9.70 3.06
N THR A 68 -2.71 -9.03 2.38
CA THR A 68 -4.03 -8.65 2.89
C THR A 68 -5.07 -8.86 1.79
N ILE A 69 -6.34 -8.70 2.11
CA ILE A 69 -7.40 -8.71 1.08
C ILE A 69 -7.23 -7.59 0.03
N LYS A 70 -6.48 -6.53 0.33
CA LYS A 70 -6.15 -5.44 -0.60
C LYS A 70 -4.95 -5.78 -1.48
N ASN A 71 -3.95 -6.47 -0.94
CA ASN A 71 -2.69 -6.85 -1.58
C ASN A 71 -2.41 -8.35 -1.39
N PRO A 72 -3.15 -9.27 -2.06
CA PRO A 72 -3.02 -10.72 -1.85
C PRO A 72 -1.72 -11.33 -2.36
N TRP A 73 -1.10 -10.70 -3.36
CA TRP A 73 0.05 -11.26 -4.09
C TRP A 73 1.33 -10.48 -3.87
N THR A 74 2.43 -11.21 -3.74
CA THR A 74 3.78 -10.62 -3.67
C THR A 74 4.16 -9.96 -4.99
N VAL A 75 5.19 -9.12 -4.99
CA VAL A 75 5.76 -8.54 -6.22
C VAL A 75 6.15 -9.63 -7.22
N ALA A 76 6.77 -10.71 -6.74
CA ALA A 76 7.19 -11.82 -7.60
C ALA A 76 5.99 -12.50 -8.31
N GLU A 77 4.91 -12.76 -7.59
CA GLU A 77 3.68 -13.34 -8.16
C GLU A 77 3.05 -12.38 -9.18
N ARG A 78 2.98 -11.09 -8.88
CA ARG A 78 2.46 -10.07 -9.80
C ARG A 78 3.35 -9.92 -11.04
N ALA A 79 4.67 -9.99 -10.88
CA ALA A 79 5.60 -9.98 -12.00
C ALA A 79 5.37 -11.18 -12.93
N VAL A 80 5.14 -12.37 -12.38
CA VAL A 80 4.79 -13.56 -13.21
C VAL A 80 3.45 -13.35 -13.92
N MET A 81 2.43 -12.77 -13.25
CA MET A 81 1.15 -12.44 -13.92
C MET A 81 1.36 -11.51 -15.12
N ILE A 82 2.18 -10.46 -14.95
CA ILE A 82 2.47 -9.50 -16.01
C ILE A 82 3.24 -10.17 -17.17
N GLN A 83 4.33 -10.87 -16.85
CA GLN A 83 5.19 -11.53 -17.86
C GLN A 83 4.43 -12.59 -18.66
N SER A 84 3.66 -13.44 -17.98
CA SER A 84 2.88 -14.49 -18.66
C SER A 84 1.75 -13.93 -19.52
N SER A 85 1.19 -12.77 -19.16
CA SER A 85 0.15 -12.09 -19.96
C SER A 85 0.70 -11.38 -21.19
N LEU A 86 1.99 -11.07 -21.20
CA LEU A 86 2.72 -10.35 -22.26
C LEU A 86 3.92 -11.16 -22.74
N ALA A 87 3.76 -12.48 -22.83
CA ALA A 87 4.85 -13.41 -23.15
C ALA A 87 5.52 -13.12 -24.50
N ASP A 88 4.76 -12.62 -25.46
CA ASP A 88 5.20 -12.18 -26.78
C ASP A 88 6.14 -10.95 -26.76
N ALA A 89 6.20 -10.24 -25.63
CA ALA A 89 7.04 -9.05 -25.44
C ALA A 89 7.82 -9.09 -24.11
N ALA A 90 7.99 -10.27 -23.50
CA ALA A 90 8.59 -10.42 -22.18
C ALA A 90 10.02 -9.85 -22.08
N ASP A 91 10.80 -9.92 -23.16
CA ASP A 91 12.14 -9.35 -23.29
C ASP A 91 12.16 -7.81 -23.26
N ARG A 92 11.01 -7.18 -23.50
CA ARG A 92 10.83 -5.73 -23.51
C ARG A 92 10.30 -5.17 -22.19
N LEU A 93 10.04 -6.02 -21.19
CA LEU A 93 9.48 -5.64 -19.90
C LEU A 93 10.60 -5.46 -18.86
N LEU A 94 10.61 -4.32 -18.18
CA LEU A 94 11.50 -4.03 -17.06
C LEU A 94 10.64 -3.86 -15.81
N ILE A 95 10.36 -4.97 -15.12
CA ILE A 95 9.50 -4.98 -13.91
C ILE A 95 10.36 -4.65 -12.68
N ARG A 96 9.92 -3.67 -11.89
CA ARG A 96 10.62 -3.20 -10.69
C ARG A 96 9.64 -3.03 -9.54
N PRO A 97 10.04 -3.38 -8.30
CA PRO A 97 9.27 -3.06 -7.11
C PRO A 97 9.24 -1.55 -6.87
N LEU A 98 8.14 -1.05 -6.33
CA LEU A 98 8.00 0.31 -5.86
C LEU A 98 7.40 0.30 -4.46
N HIS A 99 8.11 0.91 -3.51
CA HIS A 99 7.66 1.03 -2.12
C HIS A 99 6.68 2.18 -1.98
N ASP A 100 5.71 2.01 -1.09
CA ASP A 100 4.79 3.08 -0.73
C ASP A 100 5.46 4.04 0.28
N HIS A 101 5.08 5.32 0.23
CA HIS A 101 5.48 6.35 1.18
C HIS A 101 4.23 7.14 1.58
N LEU A 102 3.31 6.50 2.33
CA LEU A 102 1.95 6.99 2.59
C LEU A 102 1.88 8.40 3.19
N TYR A 103 2.90 8.81 3.92
CA TYR A 103 2.96 10.10 4.61
C TYR A 103 4.07 11.01 4.10
N ASN A 104 4.71 10.67 2.97
CA ASN A 104 5.77 11.47 2.35
C ASN A 104 5.73 11.36 0.82
N GLU A 105 4.88 12.16 0.21
CA GLU A 105 4.70 12.19 -1.25
C GLU A 105 6.00 12.54 -1.99
N SER A 106 6.79 13.48 -1.47
CA SER A 106 8.08 13.84 -2.09
C SER A 106 9.06 12.66 -2.12
N GLN A 107 9.07 11.83 -1.07
CA GLN A 107 9.88 10.59 -1.07
C GLN A 107 9.34 9.57 -2.05
N TRP A 108 8.03 9.42 -2.19
CA TRP A 108 7.44 8.54 -3.19
C TRP A 108 7.80 8.98 -4.61
N ILE A 109 7.69 10.27 -4.92
CA ILE A 109 8.10 10.83 -6.23
C ILE A 109 9.59 10.55 -6.49
N ALA A 110 10.46 10.81 -5.50
CA ALA A 110 11.88 10.53 -5.61
C ALA A 110 12.18 9.03 -5.79
N ALA A 111 11.43 8.15 -5.14
CA ALA A 111 11.56 6.70 -5.30
C ALA A 111 11.18 6.26 -6.72
N VAL A 112 10.08 6.77 -7.28
CA VAL A 112 9.69 6.53 -8.67
C VAL A 112 10.80 6.95 -9.63
N GLN A 113 11.29 8.20 -9.53
CA GLN A 113 12.34 8.74 -10.40
C GLN A 113 13.63 7.91 -10.31
N ARG A 114 14.06 7.53 -9.10
CA ARG A 114 15.24 6.71 -8.86
C ARG A 114 15.11 5.33 -9.47
N THR A 115 13.98 4.65 -9.23
CA THR A 115 13.72 3.31 -9.74
C THR A 115 13.69 3.29 -11.27
N VAL A 116 13.10 4.32 -11.91
CA VAL A 116 13.12 4.47 -13.36
C VAL A 116 14.54 4.69 -13.87
N ALA A 117 15.31 5.59 -13.25
CA ALA A 117 16.69 5.85 -13.65
C ALA A 117 17.58 4.60 -13.51
N GLU A 118 17.38 3.80 -12.46
CA GLU A 118 18.08 2.52 -12.26
C GLU A 118 17.68 1.49 -13.30
N ALA A 119 16.38 1.38 -13.63
CA ALA A 119 15.91 0.48 -14.68
C ALA A 119 16.50 0.83 -16.05
N VAL A 120 16.54 2.12 -16.41
CA VAL A 120 17.12 2.62 -17.65
C VAL A 120 18.62 2.30 -17.72
N ARG A 121 19.37 2.59 -16.64
CA ARG A 121 20.81 2.27 -16.59
C ARG A 121 21.09 0.77 -16.71
N ALA A 122 20.32 -0.05 -16.03
CA ALA A 122 20.46 -1.51 -16.07
C ALA A 122 20.16 -2.10 -17.45
N ASP A 123 19.29 -1.44 -18.26
CA ASP A 123 19.00 -1.82 -19.66
C ASP A 123 20.02 -1.24 -20.66
N GLY A 124 21.07 -0.54 -20.21
CA GLY A 124 22.10 0.09 -21.05
C GLY A 124 21.67 1.45 -21.63
N GLY A 125 20.58 2.04 -21.15
CA GLY A 125 20.17 3.40 -21.51
C GLY A 125 21.05 4.46 -20.84
N ASN A 126 20.99 5.68 -21.36
CA ASN A 126 21.76 6.82 -20.86
C ASN A 126 20.85 8.00 -20.46
N ALA A 127 21.45 9.11 -20.02
CA ALA A 127 20.74 10.29 -19.57
C ALA A 127 19.87 10.98 -20.66
N ASN A 128 20.08 10.68 -21.93
CA ASN A 128 19.33 11.23 -23.05
C ASN A 128 18.16 10.34 -23.48
N ALA A 129 17.90 9.24 -22.76
CA ALA A 129 16.79 8.34 -23.06
C ALA A 129 15.46 9.08 -22.99
N LYS A 130 14.63 8.91 -24.02
CA LYS A 130 13.28 9.48 -24.10
C LYS A 130 12.32 8.64 -23.26
N ILE A 131 11.93 9.15 -22.10
CA ILE A 131 11.06 8.47 -21.16
C ILE A 131 9.69 9.17 -21.14
N GLY A 132 8.61 8.42 -21.19
CA GLY A 132 7.26 8.91 -20.99
C GLY A 132 6.54 8.13 -19.88
N LEU A 133 5.43 8.66 -19.40
CA LEU A 133 4.52 8.03 -18.45
C LEU A 133 3.28 7.56 -19.19
N ILE A 134 2.74 6.38 -18.82
CA ILE A 134 1.48 5.89 -19.40
C ILE A 134 0.49 5.54 -18.29
N GLY A 135 -0.76 5.92 -18.47
CA GLY A 135 -1.82 5.64 -17.53
C GLY A 135 -3.17 6.07 -18.05
N GLN A 136 -4.18 5.88 -17.21
CA GLN A 136 -5.54 6.37 -17.43
C GLN A 136 -5.87 7.37 -16.33
N ASP A 137 -6.28 8.57 -16.69
CA ASP A 137 -6.84 9.54 -15.74
C ASP A 137 -8.29 9.12 -15.45
N LYS A 138 -8.49 8.34 -14.37
CA LYS A 138 -9.78 7.74 -14.00
C LYS A 138 -10.51 8.53 -12.94
N ASP A 139 -9.80 8.91 -11.90
CA ASP A 139 -10.32 9.51 -10.68
C ASP A 139 -9.19 10.19 -9.87
N ALA A 140 -9.51 10.65 -8.68
CA ALA A 140 -8.55 11.31 -7.80
C ALA A 140 -7.28 10.49 -7.51
N SER A 141 -7.31 9.15 -7.64
CA SER A 141 -6.12 8.31 -7.44
C SER A 141 -5.12 8.37 -8.59
N SER A 142 -5.50 8.98 -9.71
CA SER A 142 -4.66 9.17 -10.91
C SER A 142 -3.82 10.45 -10.85
N TYR A 143 -3.89 11.22 -9.74
CA TYR A 143 -3.18 12.50 -9.57
C TYR A 143 -1.68 12.39 -9.86
N TYR A 144 -1.07 11.25 -9.52
CA TYR A 144 0.36 11.00 -9.71
C TYR A 144 0.81 11.10 -11.17
N LEU A 145 -0.09 10.95 -12.14
CA LEU A 145 0.24 11.10 -13.56
C LEU A 145 0.71 12.54 -13.89
N ARG A 146 0.42 13.51 -13.02
CA ARG A 146 0.79 14.92 -13.18
C ARG A 146 2.04 15.32 -12.39
N GLU A 147 2.53 14.43 -11.51
CA GLU A 147 3.69 14.69 -10.63
C GLU A 147 5.05 14.56 -11.33
N PHE A 148 5.06 14.15 -12.61
CA PHE A 148 6.27 13.92 -13.39
C PHE A 148 6.31 14.78 -14.66
N PRO A 149 6.42 16.11 -14.54
CA PRO A 149 6.38 17.03 -15.70
C PRO A 149 7.53 16.80 -16.71
N GLN A 150 8.61 16.10 -16.29
CA GLN A 150 9.71 15.72 -17.16
C GLN A 150 9.38 14.57 -18.10
N TRP A 151 8.30 13.82 -17.86
CA TRP A 151 7.88 12.69 -18.67
C TRP A 151 6.54 12.97 -19.35
N PRO A 152 6.50 13.06 -20.70
CA PRO A 152 5.25 13.27 -21.39
C PRO A 152 4.26 12.13 -21.05
N LEU A 153 3.02 12.51 -20.75
CA LEU A 153 1.95 11.55 -20.46
C LEU A 153 1.35 11.02 -21.77
N VAL A 154 1.32 9.71 -21.89
CA VAL A 154 0.54 8.99 -22.90
C VAL A 154 -0.77 8.57 -22.24
N ASP A 155 -1.83 9.32 -22.49
CA ASP A 155 -3.15 8.99 -21.98
C ASP A 155 -3.78 7.85 -22.78
N VAL A 156 -4.38 6.88 -22.08
CA VAL A 156 -5.06 5.73 -22.68
C VAL A 156 -6.53 5.78 -22.36
N ARG A 157 -7.37 5.71 -23.37
CA ARG A 157 -8.83 5.65 -23.19
C ARG A 157 -9.22 4.45 -22.31
N GLN A 158 -10.17 4.70 -21.43
CA GLN A 158 -10.66 3.68 -20.52
C GLN A 158 -11.26 2.50 -21.30
N THR A 159 -10.80 1.30 -20.96
CA THR A 159 -11.42 0.04 -21.38
C THR A 159 -12.41 -0.38 -20.31
N GLU A 160 -13.64 -0.68 -20.67
CA GLU A 160 -14.64 -1.22 -19.74
C GLU A 160 -14.19 -2.60 -19.25
N THR A 161 -13.66 -2.65 -18.04
CA THR A 161 -13.27 -3.89 -17.36
C THR A 161 -13.65 -3.78 -15.89
N LEU A 162 -13.86 -4.92 -15.24
CA LEU A 162 -14.01 -4.94 -13.78
C LEU A 162 -12.73 -4.42 -13.14
N SER A 163 -12.89 -3.67 -12.07
CA SER A 163 -11.78 -3.19 -11.26
C SER A 163 -11.08 -4.35 -10.52
N ALA A 164 -9.80 -4.17 -10.20
CA ALA A 164 -9.08 -5.15 -9.40
C ALA A 164 -9.76 -5.43 -8.03
N THR A 165 -10.43 -4.44 -7.45
CA THR A 165 -11.21 -4.59 -6.20
C THR A 165 -12.40 -5.52 -6.37
N GLU A 166 -13.17 -5.39 -7.46
CA GLU A 166 -14.29 -6.30 -7.76
C GLU A 166 -13.80 -7.72 -8.04
N LEU A 167 -12.70 -7.86 -8.79
CA LEU A 167 -12.10 -9.17 -9.08
C LEU A 167 -11.66 -9.89 -7.80
N ARG A 168 -11.04 -9.17 -6.85
CA ARG A 168 -10.68 -9.74 -5.55
C ARG A 168 -11.92 -10.13 -4.74
N ARG A 169 -12.95 -9.29 -4.73
CA ARG A 169 -14.22 -9.62 -4.07
C ARG A 169 -14.79 -10.93 -4.60
N TYR A 170 -14.93 -11.07 -5.92
CA TYR A 170 -15.41 -12.33 -6.51
C TYR A 170 -14.54 -13.52 -6.18
N LEU A 171 -13.22 -13.33 -6.10
CA LEU A 171 -12.29 -14.39 -5.76
C LEU A 171 -12.47 -14.87 -4.31
N PHE A 172 -12.61 -13.95 -3.34
CA PHE A 172 -12.81 -14.30 -1.93
C PHE A 172 -14.21 -14.88 -1.65
N GLU A 173 -15.21 -14.50 -2.45
CA GLU A 173 -16.56 -15.05 -2.37
C GLU A 173 -16.71 -16.38 -3.12
N ALA A 174 -15.74 -16.80 -3.92
CA ALA A 174 -15.82 -17.95 -4.82
C ALA A 174 -16.03 -19.32 -4.13
N ASN A 175 -15.89 -19.41 -2.81
CA ASN A 175 -16.16 -20.61 -2.04
C ASN A 175 -17.59 -20.71 -1.50
N ARG A 176 -18.46 -19.73 -1.79
CA ARG A 176 -19.89 -19.80 -1.46
C ARG A 176 -20.65 -20.61 -2.53
N LEU A 177 -21.75 -21.28 -2.13
CA LEU A 177 -22.50 -22.23 -2.96
C LEU A 177 -23.01 -21.69 -4.32
N ASP A 178 -23.06 -20.36 -4.49
CA ASP A 178 -23.52 -19.69 -5.72
C ASP A 178 -22.40 -19.05 -6.55
N SER A 179 -21.15 -19.45 -6.33
CA SER A 179 -19.95 -18.72 -6.79
C SER A 179 -19.48 -19.01 -8.22
N HIS A 180 -20.14 -19.92 -8.96
CA HIS A 180 -19.75 -20.19 -10.35
C HIS A 180 -19.75 -18.94 -11.22
N GLY A 181 -20.73 -18.04 -11.03
CA GLY A 181 -20.80 -16.76 -11.73
C GLY A 181 -19.59 -15.84 -11.48
N GLY A 182 -19.12 -15.77 -10.23
CA GLY A 182 -17.95 -14.96 -9.87
C GLY A 182 -16.66 -15.40 -10.57
N LEU A 183 -16.41 -16.71 -10.63
CA LEU A 183 -15.23 -17.25 -11.35
C LEU A 183 -15.32 -17.02 -12.86
N MET A 184 -16.51 -17.08 -13.45
CA MET A 184 -16.72 -16.75 -14.87
C MET A 184 -16.44 -15.27 -15.15
N LEU A 185 -16.87 -14.37 -14.24
CA LEU A 185 -16.57 -12.94 -14.34
C LEU A 185 -15.07 -12.68 -14.23
N ILE A 186 -14.37 -13.35 -13.31
CA ILE A 186 -12.90 -13.25 -13.22
C ILE A 186 -12.28 -13.71 -14.53
N ARG A 187 -12.66 -14.90 -15.04
CA ARG A 187 -12.10 -15.46 -16.27
C ARG A 187 -12.28 -14.55 -17.48
N ALA A 188 -13.40 -13.85 -17.57
CA ALA A 188 -13.68 -12.91 -18.65
C ALA A 188 -12.88 -11.61 -18.57
N ASN A 189 -12.39 -11.23 -17.36
CA ASN A 189 -11.77 -9.94 -17.11
C ASN A 189 -10.27 -9.99 -16.84
N VAL A 190 -9.66 -11.19 -16.81
CA VAL A 190 -8.20 -11.34 -16.66
C VAL A 190 -7.63 -12.15 -17.83
N PRO A 191 -6.33 -11.98 -18.17
CA PRO A 191 -5.64 -12.86 -19.11
C PRO A 191 -5.68 -14.32 -18.67
N GLY A 192 -5.72 -15.27 -19.62
CA GLY A 192 -5.81 -16.70 -19.33
C GLY A 192 -4.78 -17.20 -18.29
N PRO A 193 -3.47 -16.90 -18.48
CA PRO A 193 -2.45 -17.31 -17.49
C PRO A 193 -2.70 -16.73 -16.09
N VAL A 194 -3.25 -15.52 -15.98
CA VAL A 194 -3.60 -14.93 -14.68
C VAL A 194 -4.74 -15.68 -14.05
N PHE A 195 -5.79 -16.02 -14.82
CA PHE A 195 -6.90 -16.84 -14.31
C PHE A 195 -6.41 -18.18 -13.72
N ASP A 196 -5.52 -18.86 -14.42
CA ASP A 196 -4.97 -20.13 -13.97
C ASP A 196 -4.18 -19.97 -12.66
N MET A 197 -3.41 -18.87 -12.52
CA MET A 197 -2.70 -18.54 -11.28
C MET A 197 -3.67 -18.22 -10.13
N LEU A 198 -4.74 -17.46 -10.38
CA LEU A 198 -5.76 -17.14 -9.38
C LEU A 198 -6.50 -18.38 -8.91
N ASP A 199 -6.84 -19.28 -9.82
CA ASP A 199 -7.52 -20.54 -9.49
C ASP A 199 -6.62 -21.51 -8.71
N ALA A 200 -5.33 -21.58 -9.10
CA ALA A 200 -4.32 -22.35 -8.35
C ALA A 200 -4.10 -21.77 -6.94
N PHE A 201 -4.01 -20.43 -6.81
CA PHE A 201 -3.89 -19.76 -5.52
C PHE A 201 -5.08 -20.05 -4.61
N ARG A 202 -6.30 -19.96 -5.15
CA ARG A 202 -7.55 -20.27 -4.44
C ARG A 202 -7.58 -21.71 -3.95
N LYS A 203 -7.16 -22.68 -4.78
CA LYS A 203 -7.24 -24.11 -4.48
C LYS A 203 -6.13 -24.61 -3.55
N ASN A 204 -4.93 -24.08 -3.68
CA ASN A 204 -3.73 -24.69 -3.14
C ASN A 204 -2.99 -23.86 -2.09
N SER A 205 -3.30 -22.56 -1.96
CA SER A 205 -2.54 -21.71 -1.05
C SER A 205 -3.17 -21.63 0.35
N PRO A 206 -2.42 -21.97 1.42
CA PRO A 206 -2.89 -21.74 2.78
C PRO A 206 -3.10 -20.24 3.08
N VAL A 207 -2.37 -19.36 2.42
CA VAL A 207 -2.54 -17.90 2.53
C VAL A 207 -3.92 -17.49 2.05
N PHE A 208 -4.44 -18.12 1.00
CA PHE A 208 -5.79 -17.81 0.51
C PHE A 208 -6.86 -18.03 1.58
N GLN A 209 -6.76 -19.13 2.37
CA GLN A 209 -7.71 -19.41 3.45
C GLN A 209 -7.64 -18.36 4.56
N GLN A 210 -6.44 -17.87 4.88
CA GLN A 210 -6.25 -16.78 5.84
C GLN A 210 -6.89 -15.48 5.32
N LEU A 211 -6.68 -15.14 4.05
CA LEU A 211 -7.27 -13.96 3.42
C LEU A 211 -8.80 -14.03 3.32
N VAL A 212 -9.37 -15.23 3.10
CA VAL A 212 -10.82 -15.44 3.14
C VAL A 212 -11.36 -15.19 4.55
N ALA A 213 -10.66 -15.65 5.59
CA ALA A 213 -11.06 -15.40 6.98
C ALA A 213 -11.00 -13.89 7.30
N GLU A 214 -9.94 -13.22 6.89
CA GLU A 214 -9.80 -11.76 7.02
C GLU A 214 -10.91 -11.03 6.25
N TYR A 215 -11.20 -11.44 5.01
CA TYR A 215 -12.27 -10.85 4.19
C TYR A 215 -13.62 -10.92 4.91
N HIS A 216 -14.00 -12.10 5.42
CA HIS A 216 -15.26 -12.26 6.13
C HIS A 216 -15.29 -11.47 7.44
N PHE A 217 -14.17 -11.38 8.14
CA PHE A 217 -14.07 -10.55 9.33
C PHE A 217 -14.32 -9.07 8.99
N ILE A 218 -13.66 -8.54 7.97
CA ILE A 218 -13.80 -7.14 7.54
C ILE A 218 -15.22 -6.84 7.06
N GLU A 219 -15.82 -7.72 6.25
CA GLU A 219 -17.20 -7.56 5.81
C GLU A 219 -18.19 -7.55 6.99
N LYS A 220 -18.04 -8.47 7.93
CA LYS A 220 -18.84 -8.48 9.17
C LYS A 220 -18.65 -7.22 10.00
N TYR A 221 -17.39 -6.76 10.13
CA TYR A 221 -17.07 -5.55 10.89
C TYR A 221 -17.73 -4.33 10.27
N ARG A 222 -17.63 -4.15 8.94
CA ARG A 222 -18.26 -3.05 8.21
C ARG A 222 -19.79 -3.10 8.27
N ALA A 223 -20.36 -4.30 8.13
CA ALA A 223 -21.80 -4.50 8.22
C ALA A 223 -22.38 -4.10 9.59
N ALA A 224 -21.62 -4.23 10.67
CA ALA A 224 -22.07 -3.81 12.00
C ALA A 224 -22.28 -2.29 12.12
N TRP A 225 -21.74 -1.51 11.19
CA TRP A 225 -21.88 -0.05 11.14
C TRP A 225 -22.77 0.44 9.99
N ALA A 226 -23.40 -0.48 9.24
CA ALA A 226 -24.18 -0.13 8.05
C ALA A 226 -25.39 0.77 8.36
N ASP A 227 -25.98 0.61 9.53
CA ASP A 227 -27.15 1.39 9.99
C ASP A 227 -26.75 2.70 10.71
N ALA A 228 -25.47 3.01 10.80
CA ALA A 228 -25.04 4.27 11.39
C ALA A 228 -25.44 5.44 10.44
N PRO A 229 -25.96 6.58 10.99
CA PRO A 229 -26.44 7.71 10.18
C PRO A 229 -25.32 8.34 9.33
N TYR A 230 -24.06 8.16 9.72
CA TYR A 230 -22.86 8.57 8.99
C TYR A 230 -21.79 7.48 9.12
N PRO A 231 -20.92 7.31 8.10
CA PRO A 231 -19.78 6.41 8.20
C PRO A 231 -18.92 6.76 9.42
N PRO A 232 -18.62 5.80 10.29
CA PRO A 232 -17.84 6.08 11.49
C PRO A 232 -16.39 6.43 11.17
N THR A 233 -15.81 7.34 11.95
CA THR A 233 -14.38 7.55 12.01
C THR A 233 -13.88 6.99 13.34
N PHE A 234 -12.97 6.02 13.26
CA PHE A 234 -12.39 5.37 14.42
C PHE A 234 -11.13 6.11 14.89
N VAL A 235 -10.95 6.20 16.18
CA VAL A 235 -9.73 6.76 16.78
C VAL A 235 -8.98 5.65 17.51
N THR A 236 -7.70 5.51 17.15
CA THR A 236 -6.77 4.56 17.76
C THR A 236 -5.55 5.28 18.31
N THR A 237 -4.73 4.55 19.02
CA THR A 237 -3.45 5.03 19.53
C THR A 237 -2.40 3.95 19.35
N ASP A 238 -1.15 4.35 19.06
CA ASP A 238 -0.01 3.47 18.89
C ASP A 238 1.20 3.97 19.68
N ALA A 239 1.97 3.06 20.27
CA ALA A 239 3.18 3.37 21.03
C ALA A 239 4.43 2.92 20.27
N VAL A 240 5.26 3.85 19.82
CA VAL A 240 6.61 3.59 19.33
C VAL A 240 7.57 3.70 20.53
N VAL A 241 7.90 2.56 21.12
CA VAL A 241 8.76 2.50 22.30
C VAL A 241 10.15 2.06 21.90
N VAL A 242 11.13 2.95 22.05
CA VAL A 242 12.54 2.68 21.71
C VAL A 242 13.38 2.62 22.99
N HIS A 243 14.19 1.57 23.08
CA HIS A 243 15.14 1.37 24.18
C HIS A 243 16.43 0.72 23.63
N SER A 244 17.57 1.30 23.92
CA SER A 244 18.89 0.76 23.51
C SER A 244 18.94 0.30 22.04
N GLY A 245 18.39 1.10 21.11
CA GLY A 245 18.37 0.79 19.68
C GLY A 245 17.42 -0.33 19.26
N HIS A 246 16.47 -0.70 20.13
CA HIS A 246 15.41 -1.67 19.84
C HIS A 246 14.04 -1.00 19.94
N VAL A 247 13.11 -1.43 19.12
CA VAL A 247 11.70 -1.05 19.19
C VAL A 247 10.85 -2.21 19.71
N LEU A 248 9.85 -1.88 20.53
CA LEU A 248 8.92 -2.86 21.08
C LEU A 248 7.80 -3.15 20.10
N LEU A 249 7.66 -4.40 19.72
CA LEU A 249 6.58 -4.88 18.85
C LEU A 249 5.78 -5.99 19.52
N VAL A 250 4.50 -6.07 19.15
CA VAL A 250 3.56 -7.13 19.56
C VAL A 250 3.11 -7.92 18.34
N ARG A 251 2.79 -9.21 18.52
CA ARG A 251 2.23 -10.04 17.44
C ARG A 251 0.73 -10.20 17.64
N ARG A 252 -0.05 -9.83 16.63
CA ARG A 252 -1.51 -9.84 16.66
C ARG A 252 -2.06 -11.26 16.77
N ARG A 253 -3.03 -11.46 17.69
CA ARG A 253 -3.70 -12.75 17.91
C ARG A 253 -4.93 -12.93 17.03
N ALA A 254 -5.63 -11.85 16.71
CA ALA A 254 -6.92 -11.84 16.03
C ALA A 254 -6.88 -11.11 14.69
N GLU A 255 -7.91 -11.36 13.85
CA GLU A 255 -8.14 -10.59 12.61
C GLU A 255 -8.55 -9.14 12.92
N PRO A 256 -8.26 -8.20 12.04
CA PRO A 256 -7.46 -8.34 10.81
C PRO A 256 -5.96 -8.41 11.12
N GLY A 257 -5.19 -8.99 10.21
CA GLY A 257 -3.73 -9.05 10.33
C GLY A 257 -3.24 -10.03 11.38
N LYS A 258 -3.96 -11.11 11.64
CA LYS A 258 -3.55 -12.16 12.56
C LYS A 258 -2.16 -12.73 12.22
N GLY A 259 -1.28 -12.75 13.22
CA GLY A 259 0.09 -13.22 13.10
C GLY A 259 1.10 -12.16 12.64
N LEU A 260 0.65 -10.99 12.19
CA LEU A 260 1.52 -9.85 11.87
C LEU A 260 2.03 -9.19 13.14
N TRP A 261 3.19 -8.54 13.02
CA TRP A 261 3.74 -7.68 14.05
C TRP A 261 3.13 -6.27 13.97
N ALA A 262 2.96 -5.63 15.09
CA ALA A 262 2.35 -4.32 15.22
C ALA A 262 3.03 -3.50 16.33
N LEU A 263 2.88 -2.21 16.28
CA LEU A 263 3.10 -1.35 17.44
C LEU A 263 2.05 -1.69 18.51
N PRO A 264 2.39 -1.67 19.79
CA PRO A 264 1.39 -1.75 20.84
C PRO A 264 0.38 -0.62 20.73
N GLY A 265 -0.93 -0.96 20.73
CA GLY A 265 -1.95 0.05 20.53
C GLY A 265 -3.33 -0.53 20.25
N GLY A 266 -4.34 0.33 20.30
CA GLY A 266 -5.73 -0.08 20.12
C GLY A 266 -6.70 1.08 20.02
N PHE A 267 -7.98 0.78 20.15
CA PHE A 267 -9.04 1.79 20.13
C PHE A 267 -9.04 2.63 21.40
N VAL A 268 -9.27 3.93 21.24
CA VAL A 268 -9.44 4.83 22.36
C VAL A 268 -10.79 4.56 23.01
N GLY A 269 -10.77 4.27 24.32
CA GLY A 269 -11.97 4.06 25.12
C GLY A 269 -12.76 5.36 25.31
N ARG A 270 -14.06 5.22 25.53
CA ARG A 270 -14.98 6.35 25.65
C ARG A 270 -14.61 7.34 26.76
N ASP A 271 -14.13 6.82 27.88
CA ASP A 271 -13.97 7.57 29.13
C ASP A 271 -12.49 7.83 29.47
N GLU A 272 -11.60 7.76 28.49
CA GLU A 272 -10.17 7.98 28.67
C GLU A 272 -9.61 8.98 27.64
N SER A 273 -8.52 9.66 28.00
CA SER A 273 -7.79 10.48 27.04
C SER A 273 -6.96 9.60 26.10
N ILE A 274 -6.67 10.10 24.90
CA ILE A 274 -5.87 9.39 23.88
C ILE A 274 -4.53 8.93 24.46
N PHE A 275 -3.85 9.79 25.23
CA PHE A 275 -2.58 9.43 25.87
C PHE A 275 -2.75 8.38 26.98
N ALA A 276 -3.83 8.43 27.76
CA ALA A 276 -4.13 7.42 28.77
C ALA A 276 -4.40 6.06 28.11
N SER A 277 -5.15 6.05 27.01
CA SER A 277 -5.38 4.86 26.18
C SER A 277 -4.06 4.25 25.68
N CYS A 278 -3.15 5.07 25.14
CA CYS A 278 -1.83 4.60 24.71
C CYS A 278 -1.07 3.89 25.83
N LEU A 279 -1.03 4.47 27.04
CA LEU A 279 -0.35 3.86 28.18
C LEU A 279 -1.04 2.60 28.69
N ARG A 280 -2.36 2.51 28.60
CA ARG A 280 -3.14 1.33 28.96
C ARG A 280 -2.83 0.19 28.00
N GLU A 281 -3.01 0.41 26.68
CA GLU A 281 -2.75 -0.57 25.63
C GLU A 281 -1.31 -1.09 25.68
N LEU A 282 -0.33 -0.18 25.80
CA LEU A 282 1.07 -0.55 25.93
C LEU A 282 1.29 -1.55 27.09
N ARG A 283 0.65 -1.34 28.24
CA ARG A 283 0.80 -2.23 29.40
C ARG A 283 0.04 -3.55 29.25
N GLU A 284 -1.16 -3.49 28.70
CA GLU A 284 -2.03 -4.66 28.50
C GLU A 284 -1.40 -5.63 27.51
N GLU A 285 -0.89 -5.12 26.39
CA GLU A 285 -0.35 -5.94 25.31
C GLU A 285 1.09 -6.41 25.54
N THR A 286 1.89 -5.68 26.31
CA THR A 286 3.33 -6.00 26.46
C THR A 286 3.75 -6.42 27.86
N ARG A 287 2.89 -6.22 28.86
CA ARG A 287 3.21 -6.40 30.29
C ARG A 287 4.45 -5.59 30.75
N LEU A 288 4.79 -4.54 30.02
CA LEU A 288 5.90 -3.66 30.36
C LEU A 288 5.69 -2.99 31.73
N ARG A 289 6.61 -3.22 32.66
CA ARG A 289 6.53 -2.76 34.05
C ARG A 289 7.29 -1.47 34.26
N LEU A 290 6.89 -0.42 33.56
CA LEU A 290 7.43 0.92 33.78
C LEU A 290 6.39 1.83 34.45
N PRO A 291 6.79 2.62 35.48
CA PRO A 291 5.90 3.58 36.11
C PRO A 291 5.40 4.64 35.11
N ALA A 292 4.14 5.07 35.24
CA ALA A 292 3.58 6.07 34.34
C ALA A 292 4.38 7.40 34.28
N PRO A 293 4.96 7.91 35.40
CA PRO A 293 5.82 9.09 35.34
C PRO A 293 7.06 8.89 34.47
N VAL A 294 7.67 7.68 34.47
CA VAL A 294 8.83 7.35 33.62
C VAL A 294 8.43 7.35 32.15
N LEU A 295 7.32 6.68 31.81
CA LEU A 295 6.77 6.70 30.45
C LEU A 295 6.46 8.13 29.97
N LYS A 296 5.80 8.94 30.82
CA LYS A 296 5.52 10.35 30.50
C LYS A 296 6.80 11.16 30.28
N GLY A 297 7.83 10.93 31.09
CA GLY A 297 9.11 11.63 30.98
C GLY A 297 9.96 11.19 29.75
N SER A 298 9.68 10.03 29.20
CA SER A 298 10.38 9.51 28.01
C SER A 298 9.68 9.85 26.68
N LEU A 299 8.54 10.54 26.71
CA LEU A 299 7.86 10.99 25.51
C LEU A 299 8.71 12.02 24.76
N LYS A 300 9.07 11.72 23.51
CA LYS A 300 9.87 12.58 22.62
C LYS A 300 9.00 13.32 21.62
N HIS A 301 8.11 12.58 20.97
CA HIS A 301 7.28 13.10 19.89
C HIS A 301 5.90 12.46 19.92
N GLN A 302 4.93 13.14 19.31
CA GLN A 302 3.63 12.59 18.96
C GLN A 302 3.25 13.07 17.58
N HIS A 303 2.54 12.23 16.84
CA HIS A 303 2.03 12.58 15.51
C HIS A 303 0.71 11.88 15.23
N VAL A 304 -0.09 12.47 14.34
CA VAL A 304 -1.38 11.92 13.91
C VAL A 304 -1.20 11.32 12.51
N PHE A 305 -1.54 10.05 12.36
CA PHE A 305 -1.52 9.35 11.08
C PHE A 305 -2.95 9.10 10.64
N ASP A 306 -3.33 9.68 9.52
CA ASP A 306 -4.72 9.78 9.09
C ASP A 306 -4.93 9.48 7.59
N HIS A 307 -4.00 8.75 6.97
CA HIS A 307 -4.19 8.36 5.57
C HIS A 307 -5.55 7.66 5.39
N PRO A 308 -6.38 8.05 4.39
CA PRO A 308 -7.74 7.51 4.21
C PRO A 308 -7.82 5.99 4.17
N ASP A 309 -6.82 5.37 3.56
CA ASP A 309 -6.74 3.93 3.31
C ASP A 309 -5.87 3.16 4.32
N ARG A 310 -5.52 3.78 5.46
CA ARG A 310 -4.62 3.13 6.42
C ARG A 310 -5.20 1.87 7.06
N SER A 311 -6.50 1.74 7.19
CA SER A 311 -7.15 0.57 7.78
C SER A 311 -8.26 0.00 6.91
N LEU A 312 -8.31 -1.32 6.81
CA LEU A 312 -9.37 -2.04 6.10
C LEU A 312 -10.72 -2.01 6.83
N ARG A 313 -10.74 -1.73 8.13
CA ARG A 313 -11.97 -1.67 8.95
C ARG A 313 -12.84 -0.45 8.62
N GLY A 314 -12.24 0.63 8.15
CA GLY A 314 -12.90 1.90 7.83
C GLY A 314 -11.99 3.09 8.10
N ARG A 315 -12.55 4.29 8.01
CA ARG A 315 -11.79 5.51 8.30
C ARG A 315 -11.24 5.46 9.73
N THR A 316 -9.93 5.37 9.85
CA THR A 316 -9.24 5.28 11.14
C THR A 316 -8.17 6.36 11.23
N ILE A 317 -8.10 7.04 12.37
CA ILE A 317 -7.07 8.02 12.69
C ILE A 317 -6.33 7.50 13.90
N THR A 318 -5.00 7.39 13.82
CA THR A 318 -4.21 7.02 15.00
C THR A 318 -3.36 8.17 15.48
N HIS A 319 -3.28 8.27 16.81
CA HIS A 319 -2.34 9.11 17.53
C HIS A 319 -1.17 8.25 17.96
N ALA A 320 -0.03 8.40 17.32
CA ALA A 320 1.18 7.67 17.68
C ALA A 320 2.07 8.50 18.60
N PHE A 321 2.60 7.84 19.65
CA PHE A 321 3.47 8.42 20.66
C PHE A 321 4.82 7.74 20.63
N HIS A 322 5.88 8.51 20.43
CA HIS A 322 7.27 8.03 20.44
C HIS A 322 7.87 8.23 21.84
N PHE A 323 8.18 7.11 22.48
CA PHE A 323 8.89 7.04 23.76
C PHE A 323 10.31 6.57 23.52
N GLU A 324 11.29 7.29 24.06
CA GLU A 324 12.70 6.92 23.95
C GLU A 324 13.33 6.83 25.35
N PHE A 325 13.81 5.66 25.67
CA PHE A 325 14.50 5.40 26.91
C PHE A 325 16.02 5.47 26.72
N PRO A 326 16.76 5.93 27.76
CA PRO A 326 18.22 5.91 27.75
C PRO A 326 18.72 4.46 27.68
N ASN A 327 20.01 4.30 27.38
CA ASN A 327 20.67 3.00 27.30
C ASN A 327 20.59 2.21 28.62
N GLY A 328 20.43 0.90 28.52
CA GLY A 328 20.32 -0.02 29.65
C GLY A 328 19.92 -1.41 29.21
N GLU A 329 19.69 -2.28 30.18
CA GLU A 329 19.10 -3.60 29.90
C GLU A 329 17.68 -3.44 29.35
N LEU A 330 17.34 -4.25 28.36
CA LEU A 330 16.00 -4.27 27.80
C LEU A 330 15.03 -4.83 28.87
N PRO A 331 13.98 -4.11 29.23
CA PRO A 331 12.98 -4.62 30.17
C PRO A 331 12.32 -5.90 29.65
N ASP A 332 12.00 -6.81 30.57
CA ASP A 332 11.21 -7.99 30.24
C ASP A 332 9.84 -7.59 29.71
N VAL A 333 9.44 -8.20 28.60
CA VAL A 333 8.13 -8.04 27.98
C VAL A 333 7.51 -9.38 27.67
N ARG A 334 6.17 -9.41 27.68
CA ARG A 334 5.38 -10.60 27.39
C ARG A 334 4.08 -10.19 26.72
N GLY A 335 3.67 -10.95 25.70
CA GLY A 335 2.36 -10.76 25.11
C GLY A 335 1.23 -10.88 26.14
N GLY A 336 0.21 -10.09 25.99
CA GLY A 336 -0.98 -10.10 26.82
C GLY A 336 -2.17 -9.59 26.01
N ASP A 337 -3.36 -9.74 26.55
CA ASP A 337 -4.62 -9.39 25.91
C ASP A 337 -4.72 -9.87 24.44
N ASP A 338 -4.79 -8.97 23.47
CA ASP A 338 -4.88 -9.26 22.06
C ASP A 338 -3.53 -9.60 21.38
N ALA A 339 -2.41 -9.54 22.11
CA ALA A 339 -1.09 -9.90 21.67
C ALA A 339 -0.68 -11.31 22.11
N ASP A 340 -0.29 -12.19 21.19
CA ASP A 340 0.22 -13.52 21.56
C ASP A 340 1.70 -13.50 21.94
N LYS A 341 2.44 -12.49 21.49
CA LYS A 341 3.87 -12.26 21.80
C LYS A 341 4.16 -10.77 21.86
N ALA A 342 5.14 -10.41 22.71
CA ALA A 342 5.79 -9.11 22.66
C ALA A 342 7.31 -9.33 22.63
N ARG A 343 8.05 -8.51 21.88
CA ARG A 343 9.52 -8.60 21.83
C ARG A 343 10.14 -7.24 21.47
N TRP A 344 11.38 -7.05 21.93
CA TRP A 344 12.25 -6.01 21.45
C TRP A 344 12.91 -6.46 20.14
N VAL A 345 12.87 -5.59 19.14
CA VAL A 345 13.41 -5.84 17.79
C VAL A 345 14.44 -4.76 17.50
N PRO A 346 15.66 -5.08 17.04
CA PRO A 346 16.60 -4.06 16.59
C PRO A 346 15.93 -3.11 15.58
N VAL A 347 16.13 -1.80 15.71
CA VAL A 347 15.53 -0.80 14.83
C VAL A 347 15.82 -1.10 13.36
N SER A 348 17.06 -1.51 13.05
CA SER A 348 17.45 -1.89 11.68
C SER A 348 16.63 -3.09 11.14
N GLU A 349 16.34 -4.10 11.99
CA GLU A 349 15.50 -5.25 11.61
C GLU A 349 14.04 -4.80 11.44
N ALA A 350 13.52 -4.02 12.38
CA ALA A 350 12.12 -3.57 12.34
C ALA A 350 11.78 -2.77 11.07
N LEU A 351 12.73 -1.96 10.60
CA LEU A 351 12.57 -1.18 9.36
C LEU A 351 12.62 -2.04 8.07
N GLU A 352 13.11 -3.28 8.14
CA GLU A 352 13.09 -4.26 7.05
C GLU A 352 11.89 -5.23 7.11
N MET A 353 11.05 -5.12 8.18
CA MET A 353 9.93 -6.03 8.41
C MET A 353 8.64 -5.66 7.64
N GLY A 354 8.68 -4.81 6.62
CA GLY A 354 7.49 -4.34 5.92
C GLY A 354 6.44 -5.42 5.64
N PRO A 355 6.80 -6.56 4.99
CA PRO A 355 5.84 -7.65 4.73
C PRO A 355 5.28 -8.36 5.97
N GLN A 356 5.80 -8.07 7.16
CA GLN A 356 5.41 -8.67 8.43
C GLN A 356 4.70 -7.68 9.36
N LEU A 357 4.70 -6.38 9.02
CA LEU A 357 4.09 -5.33 9.85
C LEU A 357 2.64 -5.07 9.45
N TYR A 358 1.80 -4.88 10.45
CA TYR A 358 0.37 -4.65 10.28
C TYR A 358 0.09 -3.24 9.74
N GLU A 359 -0.84 -3.15 8.77
CA GLU A 359 -1.29 -1.87 8.16
C GLU A 359 -0.12 -0.94 7.79
N ASP A 360 -0.13 0.28 8.31
CA ASP A 360 0.86 1.33 8.04
C ASP A 360 1.95 1.47 9.12
N HIS A 361 2.10 0.47 9.99
CA HIS A 361 3.05 0.55 11.11
C HIS A 361 4.50 0.68 10.68
N LEU A 362 4.89 0.17 9.49
CA LEU A 362 6.20 0.46 8.92
C LEU A 362 6.38 1.97 8.72
N HIS A 363 5.40 2.64 8.11
CA HIS A 363 5.50 4.08 7.82
C HIS A 363 5.51 4.92 9.10
N ILE A 364 4.81 4.48 10.16
CA ILE A 364 4.89 5.10 11.48
C ILE A 364 6.31 4.99 12.06
N LEU A 365 6.93 3.79 11.94
CA LEU A 365 8.32 3.59 12.36
C LEU A 365 9.30 4.45 11.55
N GLU A 366 9.17 4.48 10.24
CA GLU A 366 10.00 5.30 9.35
C GLU A 366 9.91 6.79 9.70
N PHE A 367 8.69 7.28 9.98
CA PHE A 367 8.47 8.67 10.37
C PHE A 367 9.23 9.05 11.66
N PHE A 368 9.17 8.23 12.69
CA PHE A 368 9.79 8.55 13.99
C PHE A 368 11.28 8.19 14.06
N LEU A 369 11.71 7.16 13.33
CA LEU A 369 13.07 6.60 13.45
C LEU A 369 14.01 7.00 12.31
N GLY A 370 13.50 7.85 11.40
CA GLY A 370 14.37 8.60 10.50
C GLY A 370 14.98 7.80 9.35
N ARG A 371 14.15 7.12 8.54
CA ARG A 371 14.48 6.98 7.12
C ARG A 371 13.97 8.23 6.39
N GLY A 372 14.60 9.38 6.71
CA GLY A 372 14.39 10.62 6.00
C GLY A 372 15.22 10.69 4.73
#